data_9a5d24ca556b11bcab353a9f264878a1
#
_entry.id   9a5d24ca556b11bcab353a9f264878a1
#
_cell.length_a   1.000
_cell.length_b   1.000
_cell.length_c   1.000
_cell.angle_alpha   90.00
_cell.angle_beta   90.00
_cell.angle_gamma   90.00
#
_symmetry.space_group_name_H-M   'P 1'
#
loop_
_entity.id
_entity.type
_entity.pdbx_description
1 polymer ?
#
loop_
_entity_poly.entity_id
_entity_poly.type
_entity_poly.pdbx_seq_one_letter_code
_entity_poly.pdbx_strand_id
1 'polypeptide(L)'
;YKAKLKSLRALPQALKEVLERIPADSHPMDVMRTGVSMLGNLETEQSFEQQQDVADRILATLPAIICYWYRYSHDGVRIEENTDDDSIGAQFLHLLRGEKPNELHEQVMNVSLILYAEHEFNASTFTARVCASTLSDMHSCITGAIGSLRGPLHGGANEAAMEMIENWTSPEEAEREMLGKLERKEKIMGFGHAIYKDNDPRNGIIKIWSERLAQEVGDTVLYPVSVRCEEVMWREKKLFCNADFFHA
;
A
#
# COMPACT_ATOMS: atom_id res chain seq x y z
N TYR A 1 2.58 -21.37 -8.60
CA TYR A 1 1.83 -20.47 -7.75
C TYR A 1 1.29 -19.27 -8.53
N LYS A 2 2.09 -18.57 -9.36
CA LYS A 2 1.64 -17.46 -10.22
C LYS A 2 0.42 -17.82 -11.08
N ALA A 3 0.44 -18.98 -11.73
CA ALA A 3 -0.72 -19.44 -12.53
C ALA A 3 -1.98 -19.66 -11.68
N LYS A 4 -1.83 -20.16 -10.44
CA LYS A 4 -2.95 -20.27 -9.50
C LYS A 4 -3.54 -18.90 -9.19
N LEU A 5 -2.72 -17.92 -8.81
CA LEU A 5 -3.19 -16.55 -8.51
C LEU A 5 -3.88 -15.92 -9.73
N LYS A 6 -3.34 -16.08 -10.95
CA LYS A 6 -4.00 -15.59 -12.17
C LYS A 6 -5.42 -16.12 -12.32
N SER A 7 -5.64 -17.40 -12.06
CA SER A 7 -6.98 -18.02 -12.17
C SER A 7 -7.98 -17.55 -11.11
N LEU A 8 -7.52 -16.87 -10.09
CA LEU A 8 -8.31 -16.39 -8.95
C LEU A 8 -8.63 -14.88 -8.99
N ARG A 9 -8.33 -14.17 -10.07
CA ARG A 9 -8.44 -12.69 -10.14
C ARG A 9 -9.84 -12.16 -10.34
N ALA A 10 -10.71 -12.92 -11.00
CA ALA A 10 -12.05 -12.47 -11.38
C ALA A 10 -12.90 -12.09 -10.17
N LEU A 11 -13.58 -10.94 -10.24
CA LEU A 11 -14.50 -10.49 -9.18
C LEU A 11 -15.92 -11.02 -9.45
N PRO A 12 -16.63 -11.51 -8.41
CA PRO A 12 -18.05 -11.78 -8.52
C PRO A 12 -18.85 -10.55 -8.94
N GLN A 13 -19.88 -10.73 -9.79
CA GLN A 13 -20.70 -9.62 -10.27
C GLN A 13 -21.35 -8.83 -9.11
N ALA A 14 -21.85 -9.52 -8.10
CA ALA A 14 -22.44 -8.86 -6.92
C ALA A 14 -21.43 -8.00 -6.14
N LEU A 15 -20.13 -8.37 -6.15
CA LEU A 15 -19.09 -7.54 -5.55
C LEU A 15 -18.84 -6.27 -6.39
N LYS A 16 -18.79 -6.39 -7.71
CA LYS A 16 -18.67 -5.22 -8.62
C LYS A 16 -19.81 -4.23 -8.40
N GLU A 17 -21.04 -4.71 -8.27
CA GLU A 17 -22.21 -3.87 -7.98
C GLU A 17 -22.13 -3.13 -6.64
N VAL A 18 -21.52 -3.74 -5.63
CA VAL A 18 -21.24 -3.06 -4.34
C VAL A 18 -20.17 -2.00 -4.52
N LEU A 19 -19.06 -2.31 -5.21
CA LEU A 19 -17.99 -1.36 -5.48
C LEU A 19 -18.48 -0.12 -6.25
N GLU A 20 -19.38 -0.31 -7.22
CA GLU A 20 -20.00 0.78 -8.02
C GLU A 20 -20.85 1.74 -7.20
N ARG A 21 -21.29 1.34 -6.00
CA ARG A 21 -22.10 2.20 -5.10
C ARG A 21 -21.28 2.98 -4.08
N ILE A 22 -19.99 2.68 -3.97
CA ILE A 22 -19.10 3.38 -3.04
C ILE A 22 -18.74 4.74 -3.64
N PRO A 23 -18.93 5.85 -2.90
CA PRO A 23 -18.59 7.19 -3.39
C PRO A 23 -17.12 7.32 -3.82
N ALA A 24 -16.86 8.19 -4.79
CA ALA A 24 -15.52 8.43 -5.33
C ALA A 24 -14.56 9.05 -4.29
N ASP A 25 -15.07 9.83 -3.34
CA ASP A 25 -14.33 10.46 -2.26
C ASP A 25 -14.06 9.53 -1.07
N SER A 26 -14.44 8.24 -1.16
CA SER A 26 -14.14 7.26 -0.12
C SER A 26 -12.64 6.97 -0.05
N HIS A 27 -12.14 6.78 1.15
CA HIS A 27 -10.73 6.38 1.32
C HIS A 27 -10.48 4.97 0.75
N PRO A 28 -9.44 4.75 -0.08
CA PRO A 28 -9.19 3.47 -0.76
C PRO A 28 -9.11 2.26 0.19
N MET A 29 -8.56 2.42 1.39
CA MET A 29 -8.51 1.34 2.39
C MET A 29 -9.88 0.95 2.92
N ASP A 30 -10.83 1.89 2.98
CA ASP A 30 -12.21 1.60 3.39
C ASP A 30 -12.96 0.83 2.29
N VAL A 31 -12.63 1.11 1.03
CA VAL A 31 -13.10 0.34 -0.13
C VAL A 31 -12.58 -1.09 -0.10
N MET A 32 -11.27 -1.27 0.13
CA MET A 32 -10.67 -2.61 0.24
C MET A 32 -11.28 -3.42 1.39
N ARG A 33 -11.47 -2.78 2.56
CA ARG A 33 -12.13 -3.41 3.70
C ARG A 33 -13.54 -3.89 3.36
N THR A 34 -14.32 -3.04 2.68
CA THR A 34 -15.68 -3.37 2.22
C THR A 34 -15.65 -4.50 1.21
N GLY A 35 -14.72 -4.45 0.25
CA GLY A 35 -14.56 -5.46 -0.80
C GLY A 35 -14.22 -6.84 -0.24
N VAL A 36 -13.27 -6.93 0.69
CA VAL A 36 -12.91 -8.22 1.32
C VAL A 36 -14.07 -8.76 2.16
N SER A 37 -14.76 -7.90 2.93
CA SER A 37 -15.93 -8.30 3.71
C SER A 37 -17.06 -8.82 2.81
N MET A 38 -17.34 -8.12 1.69
CA MET A 38 -18.34 -8.58 0.72
C MET A 38 -17.95 -9.89 0.05
N LEU A 39 -16.67 -10.05 -0.31
CA LEU A 39 -16.17 -11.31 -0.88
C LEU A 39 -16.45 -12.49 0.05
N GLY A 40 -16.23 -12.33 1.36
CA GLY A 40 -16.52 -13.35 2.37
C GLY A 40 -18.00 -13.71 2.50
N ASN A 41 -18.92 -12.78 2.19
CA ASN A 41 -20.36 -13.08 2.14
C ASN A 41 -20.73 -13.90 0.88
N LEU A 42 -20.00 -13.71 -0.22
CA LEU A 42 -20.27 -14.41 -1.48
C LEU A 42 -19.55 -15.77 -1.57
N GLU A 43 -18.36 -15.86 -1.00
CA GLU A 43 -17.46 -17.02 -1.05
C GLU A 43 -17.14 -17.46 0.39
N THR A 44 -18.15 -17.98 1.10
CA THR A 44 -18.05 -18.33 2.51
C THR A 44 -17.08 -19.49 2.74
N GLU A 45 -16.13 -19.32 3.66
CA GLU A 45 -15.26 -20.39 4.16
C GLU A 45 -16.10 -21.46 4.88
N GLN A 46 -16.02 -22.71 4.44
CA GLN A 46 -16.82 -23.81 4.98
C GLN A 46 -16.07 -24.63 6.03
N SER A 47 -14.74 -24.62 5.98
CA SER A 47 -13.90 -25.35 6.92
C SER A 47 -12.53 -24.71 7.04
N PHE A 48 -11.86 -24.94 8.16
CA PHE A 48 -10.51 -24.46 8.43
C PHE A 48 -9.45 -24.98 7.44
N GLU A 49 -9.73 -26.09 6.77
CA GLU A 49 -8.84 -26.67 5.75
C GLU A 49 -8.74 -25.80 4.49
N GLN A 50 -9.74 -24.96 4.23
CA GLN A 50 -9.79 -24.07 3.07
C GLN A 50 -9.01 -22.78 3.24
N GLN A 51 -8.48 -22.48 4.39
CA GLN A 51 -7.87 -21.18 4.71
C GLN A 51 -6.75 -20.75 3.74
N GLN A 52 -5.96 -21.72 3.23
CA GLN A 52 -4.92 -21.39 2.24
C GLN A 52 -5.53 -20.98 0.90
N ASP A 53 -6.57 -21.64 0.44
CA ASP A 53 -7.24 -21.29 -0.81
C ASP A 53 -7.99 -19.95 -0.68
N VAL A 54 -8.60 -19.69 0.46
CA VAL A 54 -9.24 -18.40 0.76
C VAL A 54 -8.19 -17.28 0.82
N ALA A 55 -7.05 -17.50 1.47
CA ALA A 55 -5.96 -16.53 1.50
C ALA A 55 -5.43 -16.21 0.09
N ASP A 56 -5.20 -17.24 -0.74
CA ASP A 56 -4.77 -17.07 -2.13
C ASP A 56 -5.82 -16.31 -2.96
N ARG A 57 -7.10 -16.59 -2.73
CA ARG A 57 -8.22 -15.89 -3.38
C ARG A 57 -8.28 -14.43 -2.99
N ILE A 58 -8.19 -14.10 -1.69
CA ILE A 58 -8.14 -12.72 -1.22
C ILE A 58 -6.93 -12.00 -1.84
N LEU A 59 -5.73 -12.59 -1.74
CA LEU A 59 -4.51 -12.01 -2.30
C LEU A 59 -4.64 -11.69 -3.80
N ALA A 60 -5.22 -12.60 -4.58
CA ALA A 60 -5.38 -12.44 -6.02
C ALA A 60 -6.41 -11.35 -6.40
N THR A 61 -7.40 -11.08 -5.53
CA THR A 61 -8.48 -10.15 -5.82
C THR A 61 -8.24 -8.73 -5.33
N LEU A 62 -7.34 -8.51 -4.36
CA LEU A 62 -7.10 -7.18 -3.79
C LEU A 62 -6.79 -6.10 -4.86
N PRO A 63 -5.89 -6.33 -5.85
CA PRO A 63 -5.67 -5.36 -6.92
C PRO A 63 -6.93 -5.03 -7.71
N ALA A 64 -7.73 -6.06 -8.04
CA ALA A 64 -8.96 -5.88 -8.80
C ALA A 64 -10.03 -5.11 -7.99
N ILE A 65 -10.18 -5.38 -6.70
CA ILE A 65 -11.15 -4.68 -5.84
C ILE A 65 -10.89 -3.18 -5.85
N ILE A 66 -9.64 -2.77 -5.58
CA ILE A 66 -9.32 -1.35 -5.47
C ILE A 66 -9.34 -0.65 -6.84
N CYS A 67 -8.77 -1.26 -7.87
CA CYS A 67 -8.69 -0.66 -9.19
C CYS A 67 -10.05 -0.62 -9.90
N TYR A 68 -10.92 -1.62 -9.72
CA TYR A 68 -12.28 -1.60 -10.26
C TYR A 68 -13.08 -0.44 -9.71
N TRP A 69 -13.10 -0.27 -8.38
CA TRP A 69 -13.75 0.86 -7.75
C TRP A 69 -13.18 2.19 -8.24
N TYR A 70 -11.85 2.33 -8.23
CA TYR A 70 -11.19 3.57 -8.62
C TYR A 70 -11.54 3.97 -10.06
N ARG A 71 -11.34 3.06 -11.00
CA ARG A 71 -11.62 3.31 -12.42
C ARG A 71 -13.10 3.56 -12.70
N TYR A 72 -13.98 2.86 -12.00
CA TYR A 72 -15.41 3.10 -12.15
C TYR A 72 -15.84 4.45 -11.55
N SER A 73 -15.43 4.76 -10.34
CA SER A 73 -15.89 5.94 -9.61
C SER A 73 -15.29 7.25 -10.12
N HIS A 74 -14.04 7.21 -10.66
CA HIS A 74 -13.35 8.41 -11.13
C HIS A 74 -13.42 8.59 -12.66
N ASP A 75 -13.32 7.48 -13.40
CA ASP A 75 -13.24 7.52 -14.87
C ASP A 75 -14.53 7.02 -15.54
N GLY A 76 -15.47 6.43 -14.79
CA GLY A 76 -16.69 5.80 -15.34
C GLY A 76 -16.42 4.50 -16.10
N VAL A 77 -15.27 3.88 -15.92
CA VAL A 77 -14.81 2.71 -16.68
C VAL A 77 -14.96 1.43 -15.87
N ARG A 78 -15.71 0.46 -16.40
CA ARG A 78 -15.71 -0.93 -15.91
C ARG A 78 -14.51 -1.66 -16.52
N ILE A 79 -13.49 -1.89 -15.73
CA ILE A 79 -12.28 -2.58 -16.18
C ILE A 79 -12.48 -4.09 -16.26
N GLU A 80 -11.72 -4.75 -17.15
CA GLU A 80 -11.58 -6.18 -17.15
C GLU A 80 -10.44 -6.58 -16.20
N GLU A 81 -10.75 -7.32 -15.14
CA GLU A 81 -9.80 -7.67 -14.09
C GLU A 81 -8.85 -8.83 -14.43
N ASN A 82 -9.17 -9.61 -15.47
CA ASN A 82 -8.35 -10.74 -15.89
C ASN A 82 -7.26 -10.29 -16.86
N THR A 83 -6.15 -9.86 -16.33
CA THR A 83 -4.97 -9.51 -17.14
C THR A 83 -4.02 -10.71 -17.27
N ASP A 84 -3.14 -10.70 -18.29
CA ASP A 84 -2.13 -11.74 -18.48
C ASP A 84 -0.81 -11.45 -17.74
N ASP A 85 -0.80 -10.49 -16.84
CA ASP A 85 0.37 -10.15 -16.06
C ASP A 85 0.77 -11.25 -15.07
N ASP A 86 2.07 -11.51 -14.95
CA ASP A 86 2.57 -12.60 -14.11
C ASP A 86 2.66 -12.25 -12.63
N SER A 87 2.82 -10.96 -12.30
CA SER A 87 2.96 -10.50 -10.93
C SER A 87 1.73 -9.75 -10.45
N ILE A 88 1.56 -9.66 -9.12
CA ILE A 88 0.53 -8.84 -8.48
C ILE A 88 0.80 -7.35 -8.75
N GLY A 89 2.07 -6.94 -8.70
CA GLY A 89 2.46 -5.55 -8.97
C GLY A 89 2.16 -5.13 -10.40
N ALA A 90 2.48 -5.97 -11.39
CA ALA A 90 2.15 -5.69 -12.79
C ALA A 90 0.63 -5.63 -13.00
N GLN A 91 -0.13 -6.57 -12.44
CA GLN A 91 -1.59 -6.56 -12.50
C GLN A 91 -2.16 -5.26 -11.91
N PHE A 92 -1.72 -4.87 -10.72
CA PHE A 92 -2.19 -3.66 -10.06
C PHE A 92 -1.96 -2.42 -10.95
N LEU A 93 -0.74 -2.24 -11.46
CA LEU A 93 -0.41 -1.11 -12.32
C LEU A 93 -1.19 -1.12 -13.64
N HIS A 94 -1.35 -2.30 -14.25
CA HIS A 94 -2.13 -2.48 -15.47
C HIS A 94 -3.59 -2.09 -15.26
N LEU A 95 -4.22 -2.59 -14.21
CA LEU A 95 -5.62 -2.28 -13.89
C LEU A 95 -5.81 -0.79 -13.56
N LEU A 96 -4.86 -0.19 -12.84
CA LEU A 96 -4.91 1.21 -12.43
C LEU A 96 -4.77 2.15 -13.63
N ARG A 97 -3.81 1.90 -14.51
CA ARG A 97 -3.49 2.78 -15.65
C ARG A 97 -4.28 2.44 -16.93
N GLY A 98 -4.79 1.21 -17.05
CA GLY A 98 -5.43 0.71 -18.27
C GLY A 98 -4.44 0.25 -19.34
N GLU A 99 -3.16 0.18 -19.01
CA GLU A 99 -2.09 -0.28 -19.89
C GLU A 99 -1.02 -1.07 -19.12
N LYS A 100 -0.37 -1.99 -19.80
CA LYS A 100 0.67 -2.82 -19.22
C LYS A 100 1.87 -1.96 -18.77
N PRO A 101 2.34 -2.11 -17.50
CA PRO A 101 3.52 -1.38 -17.03
C PRO A 101 4.78 -1.78 -17.80
N ASN A 102 5.75 -0.87 -17.87
CA ASN A 102 7.10 -1.22 -18.31
C ASN A 102 7.82 -2.05 -17.23
N GLU A 103 8.97 -2.61 -17.59
CA GLU A 103 9.73 -3.51 -16.71
C GLU A 103 10.17 -2.82 -15.40
N LEU A 104 10.61 -1.56 -15.47
CA LEU A 104 11.05 -0.83 -14.26
C LEU A 104 9.89 -0.60 -13.30
N HIS A 105 8.74 -0.13 -13.79
CA HIS A 105 7.55 0.10 -12.97
C HIS A 105 7.06 -1.19 -12.30
N GLU A 106 7.05 -2.30 -13.05
CA GLU A 106 6.73 -3.61 -12.49
C GLU A 106 7.71 -4.01 -11.38
N GLN A 107 9.01 -3.84 -11.61
CA GLN A 107 10.05 -4.17 -10.63
C GLN A 107 9.94 -3.31 -9.37
N VAL A 108 9.74 -2.00 -9.50
CA VAL A 108 9.55 -1.09 -8.35
C VAL A 108 8.36 -1.54 -7.51
N MET A 109 7.21 -1.78 -8.14
CA MET A 109 6.01 -2.24 -7.42
C MET A 109 6.22 -3.60 -6.75
N ASN A 110 6.86 -4.55 -7.41
CA ASN A 110 7.15 -5.86 -6.83
C ASN A 110 8.11 -5.77 -5.65
N VAL A 111 9.16 -4.95 -5.71
CA VAL A 111 10.08 -4.71 -4.60
C VAL A 111 9.34 -4.06 -3.43
N SER A 112 8.52 -3.05 -3.68
CA SER A 112 7.68 -2.42 -2.66
C SER A 112 6.80 -3.45 -1.94
N LEU A 113 6.05 -4.28 -2.69
CA LEU A 113 5.21 -5.33 -2.12
C LEU A 113 6.00 -6.36 -1.30
N ILE A 114 7.23 -6.73 -1.74
CA ILE A 114 8.10 -7.64 -1.00
C ILE A 114 8.53 -7.01 0.33
N LEU A 115 8.92 -5.73 0.34
CA LEU A 115 9.38 -5.05 1.54
C LEU A 115 8.26 -4.84 2.57
N TYR A 116 7.01 -4.80 2.13
CA TYR A 116 5.83 -4.72 2.99
C TYR A 116 5.18 -6.07 3.31
N ALA A 117 5.64 -7.16 2.71
CA ALA A 117 4.96 -8.46 2.80
C ALA A 117 4.89 -9.01 4.23
N GLU A 118 5.88 -8.72 5.08
CA GLU A 118 5.95 -9.27 6.43
C GLU A 118 6.78 -8.36 7.35
N HIS A 119 6.31 -8.17 8.57
CA HIS A 119 7.06 -7.54 9.67
C HIS A 119 6.57 -8.05 11.03
N GLU A 120 6.68 -9.36 11.26
CA GLU A 120 6.35 -10.02 12.54
C GLU A 120 4.94 -9.63 13.07
N PHE A 121 4.88 -9.09 14.29
CA PHE A 121 3.66 -8.72 14.99
C PHE A 121 3.29 -7.24 14.84
N ASN A 122 3.33 -6.70 13.64
CA ASN A 122 2.78 -5.36 13.41
C ASN A 122 1.28 -5.30 13.76
N ALA A 123 0.71 -4.09 13.88
CA ALA A 123 -0.65 -3.90 14.40
C ALA A 123 -1.73 -4.63 13.58
N SER A 124 -1.63 -4.67 12.24
CA SER A 124 -2.61 -5.36 11.40
C SER A 124 -2.47 -6.88 11.49
N THR A 125 -1.26 -7.43 11.52
CA THR A 125 -1.02 -8.85 11.77
C THR A 125 -1.56 -9.25 13.14
N PHE A 126 -1.31 -8.44 14.17
CA PHE A 126 -1.82 -8.71 15.51
C PHE A 126 -3.36 -8.70 15.54
N THR A 127 -4.01 -7.75 14.86
CA THR A 127 -5.46 -7.68 14.72
C THR A 127 -6.02 -8.93 14.05
N ALA A 128 -5.41 -9.38 12.92
CA ALA A 128 -5.80 -10.61 12.26
C ALA A 128 -5.70 -11.83 13.19
N ARG A 129 -4.61 -11.93 13.97
CA ARG A 129 -4.39 -13.03 14.92
C ARG A 129 -5.40 -13.02 16.07
N VAL A 130 -5.76 -11.84 16.58
CA VAL A 130 -6.81 -11.70 17.60
C VAL A 130 -8.16 -12.20 17.04
N CYS A 131 -8.52 -11.80 15.82
CA CYS A 131 -9.73 -12.27 15.16
C CYS A 131 -9.68 -13.81 14.96
N ALA A 132 -8.60 -14.34 14.41
CA ALA A 132 -8.41 -15.77 14.19
C ALA A 132 -8.44 -16.59 15.49
N SER A 133 -8.01 -16.03 16.62
CA SER A 133 -8.06 -16.71 17.92
C SER A 133 -9.48 -17.05 18.41
N THR A 134 -10.47 -16.42 17.82
CA THR A 134 -11.89 -16.70 18.08
C THR A 134 -12.49 -17.74 17.13
N LEU A 135 -11.67 -18.34 16.26
CA LEU A 135 -12.06 -19.26 15.17
C LEU A 135 -12.95 -18.57 14.10
N SER A 136 -12.76 -17.25 13.94
CA SER A 136 -13.39 -16.51 12.84
C SER A 136 -12.76 -16.86 11.50
N ASP A 137 -13.51 -16.69 10.42
CA ASP A 137 -13.07 -16.97 9.04
C ASP A 137 -11.95 -16.04 8.58
N MET A 138 -11.25 -16.42 7.50
CA MET A 138 -10.12 -15.67 6.94
C MET A 138 -10.53 -14.27 6.44
N HIS A 139 -11.70 -14.14 5.80
CA HIS A 139 -12.17 -12.84 5.31
C HIS A 139 -12.40 -11.85 6.47
N SER A 140 -12.97 -12.30 7.58
CA SER A 140 -13.13 -11.49 8.79
C SER A 140 -11.80 -11.07 9.39
N CYS A 141 -10.81 -11.99 9.44
CA CYS A 141 -9.46 -11.69 9.93
C CYS A 141 -8.78 -10.61 9.08
N ILE A 142 -8.82 -10.72 7.76
CA ILE A 142 -8.21 -9.76 6.84
C ILE A 142 -8.98 -8.44 6.82
N THR A 143 -10.31 -8.47 6.88
CA THR A 143 -11.13 -7.25 7.02
C THR A 143 -10.75 -6.44 8.25
N GLY A 144 -10.58 -7.10 9.41
CA GLY A 144 -10.09 -6.47 10.63
C GLY A 144 -8.65 -5.93 10.50
N ALA A 145 -7.77 -6.69 9.85
CA ALA A 145 -6.39 -6.26 9.59
C ALA A 145 -6.32 -5.01 8.70
N ILE A 146 -7.13 -4.93 7.64
CA ILE A 146 -7.23 -3.75 6.77
C ILE A 146 -7.72 -2.54 7.58
N GLY A 147 -8.69 -2.72 8.47
CA GLY A 147 -9.14 -1.66 9.37
C GLY A 147 -8.04 -1.12 10.28
N SER A 148 -7.20 -2.00 10.82
CA SER A 148 -6.02 -1.61 11.60
C SER A 148 -4.95 -0.93 10.74
N LEU A 149 -4.70 -1.45 9.53
CA LEU A 149 -3.69 -0.93 8.60
C LEU A 149 -4.01 0.51 8.15
N ARG A 150 -5.28 0.88 8.04
CA ARG A 150 -5.72 2.24 7.67
C ARG A 150 -5.28 3.33 8.65
N GLY A 151 -4.95 2.98 9.89
CA GLY A 151 -4.63 3.96 10.92
C GLY A 151 -3.38 4.79 10.60
N PRO A 152 -3.35 6.10 10.93
CA PRO A 152 -2.23 7.00 10.61
C PRO A 152 -0.93 6.66 11.35
N LEU A 153 -0.99 5.80 12.35
CA LEU A 153 0.18 5.28 13.06
C LEU A 153 0.62 3.89 12.56
N HIS A 154 0.08 3.45 11.42
CA HIS A 154 0.40 2.19 10.77
C HIS A 154 0.51 2.42 9.26
N GLY A 155 -0.28 1.80 8.41
CA GLY A 155 -0.21 1.96 6.95
C GLY A 155 -0.45 3.40 6.44
N GLY A 156 -1.22 4.21 7.15
CA GLY A 156 -1.41 5.63 6.84
C GLY A 156 -0.17 6.52 7.02
N ALA A 157 0.94 5.98 7.54
CA ALA A 157 2.19 6.74 7.66
C ALA A 157 2.84 7.06 6.30
N ASN A 158 2.70 6.17 5.33
CA ASN A 158 3.18 6.37 3.96
C ASN A 158 2.42 7.52 3.27
N GLU A 159 1.09 7.51 3.31
CA GLU A 159 0.23 8.56 2.79
C GLU A 159 0.58 9.93 3.39
N ALA A 160 0.70 10.01 4.72
CA ALA A 160 1.07 11.25 5.41
C ALA A 160 2.49 11.75 5.07
N ALA A 161 3.42 10.85 4.74
CA ALA A 161 4.74 11.24 4.24
C ALA A 161 4.64 11.86 2.85
N MET A 162 3.88 11.26 1.94
CA MET A 162 3.65 11.80 0.59
C MET A 162 2.95 13.16 0.65
N GLU A 163 1.85 13.29 1.38
CA GLU A 163 1.15 14.57 1.58
C GLU A 163 2.07 15.70 2.08
N MET A 164 3.08 15.35 2.87
CA MET A 164 4.06 16.32 3.34
C MET A 164 5.02 16.76 2.24
N ILE A 165 5.64 15.81 1.54
CA ILE A 165 6.72 16.11 0.57
C ILE A 165 6.19 16.72 -0.74
N GLU A 166 4.99 16.35 -1.19
CA GLU A 166 4.39 16.86 -2.43
C GLU A 166 4.08 18.36 -2.40
N ASN A 167 4.00 18.95 -1.21
CA ASN A 167 3.75 20.39 -1.05
C ASN A 167 4.99 21.26 -1.23
N TRP A 168 6.18 20.66 -1.36
CA TRP A 168 7.43 21.41 -1.47
C TRP A 168 8.02 21.32 -2.88
N THR A 169 8.48 22.47 -3.37
CA THR A 169 8.93 22.65 -4.76
C THR A 169 10.43 22.61 -4.92
N SER A 170 11.18 22.63 -3.81
CA SER A 170 12.65 22.56 -3.82
C SER A 170 13.22 21.96 -2.53
N PRO A 171 14.45 21.43 -2.56
CA PRO A 171 15.16 20.98 -1.36
C PRO A 171 15.35 22.06 -0.31
N GLU A 172 15.54 23.32 -0.70
CA GLU A 172 15.73 24.46 0.20
C GLU A 172 14.42 24.81 0.93
N GLU A 173 13.30 24.73 0.22
CA GLU A 173 11.98 24.90 0.80
C GLU A 173 11.67 23.77 1.79
N ALA A 174 11.94 22.53 1.41
CA ALA A 174 11.77 21.37 2.27
C ALA A 174 12.56 21.49 3.58
N GLU A 175 13.84 21.91 3.50
CA GLU A 175 14.67 22.12 4.69
C GLU A 175 14.07 23.19 5.62
N ARG A 176 13.67 24.34 5.08
CA ARG A 176 13.07 25.44 5.86
C ARG A 176 11.79 24.98 6.57
N GLU A 177 10.91 24.33 5.84
CA GLU A 177 9.63 23.87 6.39
C GLU A 177 9.81 22.73 7.41
N MET A 178 10.74 21.80 7.16
CA MET A 178 11.11 20.76 8.12
C MET A 178 11.63 21.33 9.42
N LEU A 179 12.53 22.31 9.37
CA LEU A 179 13.04 22.99 10.55
C LEU A 179 11.92 23.69 11.34
N GLY A 180 11.00 24.38 10.64
CA GLY A 180 9.83 24.99 11.24
C GLY A 180 8.91 23.96 11.92
N LYS A 181 8.66 22.83 11.31
CA LYS A 181 7.90 21.72 11.92
C LYS A 181 8.59 21.20 13.18
N LEU A 182 9.91 21.02 13.15
CA LEU A 182 10.69 20.58 14.32
C LEU A 182 10.66 21.58 15.48
N GLU A 183 10.71 22.88 15.21
CA GLU A 183 10.58 23.94 16.23
C GLU A 183 9.19 23.91 16.89
N ARG A 184 8.13 23.70 16.10
CA ARG A 184 6.76 23.58 16.60
C ARG A 184 6.47 22.21 17.23
N LYS A 185 7.45 21.29 17.23
CA LYS A 185 7.33 19.90 17.75
C LYS A 185 6.22 19.11 17.03
N GLU A 186 5.98 19.42 15.79
CA GLU A 186 5.05 18.66 14.96
C GLU A 186 5.62 17.26 14.68
N LYS A 187 4.72 16.27 14.59
CA LYS A 187 5.12 14.91 14.23
C LYS A 187 5.42 14.87 12.74
N ILE A 188 6.59 14.33 12.40
CA ILE A 188 7.01 14.11 11.02
C ILE A 188 6.94 12.61 10.76
N MET A 189 6.13 12.22 9.77
CA MET A 189 5.91 10.82 9.43
C MET A 189 7.04 10.29 8.54
N GLY A 190 7.22 8.96 8.54
CA GLY A 190 8.26 8.31 7.73
C GLY A 190 9.65 8.24 8.39
N PHE A 191 9.80 8.65 9.66
CA PHE A 191 11.08 8.64 10.37
C PHE A 191 11.03 7.88 11.70
N GLY A 192 12.13 7.15 11.97
CA GLY A 192 12.27 6.33 13.17
C GLY A 192 11.41 5.06 13.11
N HIS A 193 11.63 4.16 14.04
CA HIS A 193 10.92 2.88 14.11
C HIS A 193 10.83 2.38 15.55
N ALA A 194 9.75 1.67 15.88
CA ALA A 194 9.55 1.14 17.23
C ALA A 194 10.59 0.05 17.57
N ILE A 195 10.95 -0.79 16.60
CA ILE A 195 11.84 -1.94 16.77
C ILE A 195 13.27 -1.60 16.34
N TYR A 196 13.47 -1.10 15.13
CA TYR A 196 14.80 -0.72 14.63
C TYR A 196 15.34 0.50 15.37
N LYS A 197 16.62 0.49 15.74
CA LYS A 197 17.27 1.56 16.52
C LYS A 197 18.28 2.36 15.71
N ASP A 198 18.98 1.70 14.80
CA ASP A 198 20.07 2.31 14.04
C ASP A 198 19.66 2.67 12.60
N ASN A 199 18.93 1.79 11.94
CA ASN A 199 18.36 2.00 10.59
C ASN A 199 17.23 1.02 10.34
N ASP A 200 16.39 1.33 9.36
CA ASP A 200 15.42 0.39 8.78
C ASP A 200 16.06 -0.27 7.55
N PRO A 201 16.32 -1.60 7.56
CA PRO A 201 16.99 -2.27 6.45
C PRO A 201 16.24 -2.20 5.12
N ARG A 202 14.93 -1.96 5.17
CA ARG A 202 14.07 -1.81 3.99
C ARG A 202 14.29 -0.48 3.29
N ASN A 203 14.60 0.58 4.06
CA ASN A 203 14.78 1.93 3.53
C ASN A 203 15.89 2.02 2.49
N GLY A 204 17.05 1.41 2.75
CA GLY A 204 18.15 1.43 1.80
C GLY A 204 17.82 0.78 0.45
N ILE A 205 16.95 -0.23 0.46
CA ILE A 205 16.50 -0.92 -0.76
C ILE A 205 15.53 -0.04 -1.53
N ILE A 206 14.46 0.43 -0.88
CA ILE A 206 13.44 1.21 -1.60
C ILE A 206 13.97 2.56 -2.09
N LYS A 207 14.87 3.20 -1.36
CA LYS A 207 15.51 4.44 -1.79
C LYS A 207 16.22 4.32 -3.15
N ILE A 208 16.92 3.18 -3.40
CA ILE A 208 17.55 2.91 -4.69
C ILE A 208 16.51 2.82 -5.82
N TRP A 209 15.37 2.19 -5.56
CA TRP A 209 14.30 2.05 -6.55
C TRP A 209 13.55 3.35 -6.78
N SER A 210 13.33 4.14 -5.73
CA SER A 210 12.77 5.51 -5.82
C SER A 210 13.67 6.40 -6.68
N GLU A 211 15.01 6.36 -6.48
CA GLU A 211 15.96 7.10 -7.31
C GLU A 211 15.90 6.71 -8.79
N ARG A 212 15.85 5.40 -9.08
CA ARG A 212 15.74 4.90 -10.46
C ARG A 212 14.45 5.35 -11.13
N LEU A 213 13.34 5.29 -10.40
CA LEU A 213 12.04 5.76 -10.89
C LEU A 213 12.07 7.26 -11.18
N ALA A 214 12.61 8.06 -10.26
CA ALA A 214 12.79 9.49 -10.43
C ALA A 214 13.63 9.83 -11.69
N GLN A 215 14.71 9.09 -11.91
CA GLN A 215 15.56 9.27 -13.11
C GLN A 215 14.80 8.94 -14.39
N GLU A 216 14.01 7.86 -14.42
CA GLU A 216 13.25 7.47 -15.61
C GLU A 216 12.17 8.49 -15.98
N VAL A 217 11.44 9.01 -14.99
CA VAL A 217 10.37 10.00 -15.23
C VAL A 217 10.90 11.44 -15.33
N GLY A 218 12.20 11.64 -15.11
CA GLY A 218 12.82 12.98 -15.14
C GLY A 218 12.41 13.84 -13.96
N ASP A 219 12.14 13.23 -12.79
CA ASP A 219 11.80 13.97 -11.58
C ASP A 219 13.01 14.77 -11.06
N THR A 220 12.82 16.06 -10.90
CA THR A 220 13.81 17.00 -10.37
C THR A 220 13.38 17.65 -9.06
N VAL A 221 12.26 17.22 -8.50
CA VAL A 221 11.66 17.84 -7.30
C VAL A 221 11.47 16.83 -6.17
N LEU A 222 10.61 15.83 -6.35
CA LEU A 222 10.18 14.94 -5.25
C LEU A 222 11.34 14.14 -4.65
N TYR A 223 12.15 13.48 -5.46
CA TYR A 223 13.27 12.72 -4.95
C TYR A 223 14.35 13.62 -4.31
N PRO A 224 14.80 14.75 -4.91
CA PRO A 224 15.69 15.69 -4.24
C PRO A 224 15.12 16.28 -2.94
N VAL A 225 13.83 16.60 -2.87
CA VAL A 225 13.12 17.00 -1.65
C VAL A 225 13.20 15.91 -0.59
N SER A 226 12.89 14.66 -0.96
CA SER A 226 12.94 13.51 -0.04
C SER A 226 14.34 13.28 0.52
N VAL A 227 15.38 13.38 -0.30
CA VAL A 227 16.79 13.27 0.14
C VAL A 227 17.13 14.39 1.14
N ARG A 228 16.70 15.63 0.87
CA ARG A 228 16.93 16.74 1.79
C ARG A 228 16.21 16.53 3.14
N CYS A 229 14.99 16.01 3.13
CA CYS A 229 14.26 15.68 4.38
C CYS A 229 15.01 14.65 5.21
N GLU A 230 15.53 13.59 4.59
CA GLU A 230 16.37 12.59 5.27
C GLU A 230 17.61 13.22 5.92
N GLU A 231 18.34 14.08 5.18
CA GLU A 231 19.51 14.80 5.69
C GLU A 231 19.16 15.68 6.90
N VAL A 232 18.08 16.43 6.83
CA VAL A 232 17.62 17.31 7.92
C VAL A 232 17.27 16.50 9.15
N MET A 233 16.48 15.42 9.01
CA MET A 233 16.08 14.60 10.14
C MET A 233 17.28 13.91 10.80
N TRP A 234 18.23 13.44 10.00
CA TRP A 234 19.45 12.87 10.55
C TRP A 234 20.32 13.90 11.26
N ARG A 235 20.47 15.09 10.67
CA ARG A 235 21.26 16.18 11.26
C ARG A 235 20.67 16.65 12.61
N GLU A 236 19.37 16.91 12.64
CA GLU A 236 18.70 17.56 13.77
C GLU A 236 18.25 16.59 14.87
N LYS A 237 17.85 15.38 14.51
CA LYS A 237 17.23 14.44 15.44
C LYS A 237 17.92 13.07 15.53
N LYS A 238 18.87 12.78 14.65
CA LYS A 238 19.48 11.44 14.51
C LYS A 238 18.41 10.36 14.25
N LEU A 239 17.35 10.73 13.55
CA LEU A 239 16.31 9.81 13.10
C LEU A 239 16.53 9.44 11.65
N PHE A 240 16.52 8.14 11.38
CA PHE A 240 16.60 7.56 10.04
C PHE A 240 15.21 7.46 9.41
N CYS A 241 15.15 7.41 8.07
CA CYS A 241 13.94 7.07 7.34
C CYS A 241 13.55 5.60 7.60
N ASN A 242 12.30 5.36 7.87
CA ASN A 242 11.73 4.02 7.87
C ASN A 242 11.24 3.61 6.47
N ALA A 243 10.63 2.41 6.36
CA ALA A 243 10.14 1.92 5.07
C ALA A 243 9.14 2.87 4.40
N ASP A 244 8.34 3.63 5.16
CA ASP A 244 7.25 4.43 4.59
C ASP A 244 7.72 5.66 3.81
N PHE A 245 8.89 6.22 4.14
CA PHE A 245 9.31 7.52 3.62
C PHE A 245 9.63 7.51 2.12
N PHE A 246 10.48 6.62 1.64
CA PHE A 246 10.82 6.50 0.22
C PHE A 246 9.88 5.61 -0.59
N HIS A 247 8.84 5.03 0.05
CA HIS A 247 7.71 4.43 -0.65
C HIS A 247 6.63 5.48 -1.00
N ALA A 248 6.61 6.60 -0.30
CA ALA A 248 5.77 7.75 -0.62
C ALA A 248 6.26 8.44 -1.90
#